data_076727d3f55352120ec997b17cb618ca
#
_entry.id   076727d3f55352120ec997b17cb618ca
#
_cell.length_a   1.000
_cell.length_b   1.000
_cell.length_c   1.000
_cell.angle_alpha   90.00
_cell.angle_beta   90.00
_cell.angle_gamma   90.00
#
_symmetry.space_group_name_H-M   'P 1'
#
loop_
_entity.id
_entity.type
_entity.pdbx_description
1 polymer ?
#
loop_
_entity_poly.entity_id
_entity_poly.type
_entity_poly.pdbx_seq_one_letter_code
_entity_poly.pdbx_strand_id
1 'polypeptide(L)'
;WEKHYPGMIEWIDGETHGGITNVNPDTMEITTDLETFKADAACIVPAQKAGAIADAAGVTDGDWCPIVPASMQSRADENIYVLGDASVASAMPKSGFSANSQAKVAANHIRGSLTGSKVFDARFSNTCWSLVATDDGIKVGASYKAGDEKIEVVDKFVSQGDENSDVRKETYNESIGWYSGITNDMFS
;
A
#
# COMPACT_ATOMS: atom_id res chain seq x y z
N TRP A 1 -12.26 -1.19 -17.14
CA TRP A 1 -13.44 -0.41 -16.68
C TRP A 1 -14.44 -0.19 -17.83
N GLU A 2 -14.00 0.20 -19.02
CA GLU A 2 -14.90 0.46 -20.17
C GLU A 2 -15.82 -0.71 -20.53
N LYS A 3 -15.38 -1.96 -20.35
CA LYS A 3 -16.20 -3.15 -20.57
C LYS A 3 -17.45 -3.19 -19.68
N HIS A 4 -17.31 -2.79 -18.41
CA HIS A 4 -18.38 -2.86 -17.39
C HIS A 4 -19.12 -1.53 -17.18
N TYR A 5 -18.43 -0.41 -17.46
CA TYR A 5 -18.88 0.94 -17.16
C TYR A 5 -18.68 1.87 -18.38
N PRO A 6 -19.23 1.52 -19.56
CA PRO A 6 -18.99 2.28 -20.79
C PRO A 6 -19.48 3.71 -20.65
N GLY A 7 -18.59 4.67 -20.89
CA GLY A 7 -18.89 6.11 -20.83
C GLY A 7 -19.21 6.66 -19.44
N MET A 8 -18.95 5.90 -18.37
CA MET A 8 -19.20 6.34 -16.99
C MET A 8 -17.95 6.86 -16.27
N ILE A 9 -16.77 6.61 -16.83
CA ILE A 9 -15.49 6.96 -16.21
C ILE A 9 -14.71 7.84 -17.17
N GLU A 10 -14.32 9.01 -16.69
CA GLU A 10 -13.37 9.90 -17.36
C GLU A 10 -12.07 9.91 -16.56
N TRP A 11 -10.97 9.57 -17.22
CA TRP A 11 -9.65 9.61 -16.63
C TRP A 11 -8.94 10.90 -16.99
N ILE A 12 -8.66 11.73 -15.97
CA ILE A 12 -7.90 12.98 -16.12
C ILE A 12 -6.46 12.71 -15.69
N ASP A 13 -5.56 12.71 -16.65
CA ASP A 13 -4.16 12.38 -16.41
C ASP A 13 -3.43 13.52 -15.70
N GLY A 14 -2.79 13.20 -14.56
CA GLY A 14 -2.04 14.17 -13.78
C GLY A 14 -0.78 14.70 -14.47
N GLU A 15 -0.18 13.96 -15.41
CA GLU A 15 0.96 14.46 -16.19
C GLU A 15 0.53 15.57 -17.17
N THR A 16 -0.69 15.47 -17.68
CA THR A 16 -1.25 16.45 -18.63
C THR A 16 -1.88 17.64 -17.91
N HIS A 17 -2.64 17.40 -16.84
CA HIS A 17 -3.43 18.43 -16.16
C HIS A 17 -2.77 18.99 -14.91
N GLY A 18 -1.59 18.47 -14.52
CA GLY A 18 -0.97 18.78 -13.24
C GLY A 18 -1.71 18.14 -12.06
N GLY A 19 -1.31 18.46 -10.84
CA GLY A 19 -1.98 18.01 -9.64
C GLY A 19 -3.19 18.88 -9.27
N ILE A 20 -3.92 18.47 -8.23
CA ILE A 20 -4.96 19.30 -7.64
C ILE A 20 -4.28 20.45 -6.89
N THR A 21 -4.59 21.69 -7.28
CA THR A 21 -4.02 22.92 -6.69
C THR A 21 -4.95 23.59 -5.71
N ASN A 22 -6.27 23.40 -5.87
CA ASN A 22 -7.27 23.94 -4.94
C ASN A 22 -8.52 23.07 -4.89
N VAL A 23 -9.16 23.04 -3.74
CA VAL A 23 -10.48 22.43 -3.54
C VAL A 23 -11.35 23.41 -2.80
N ASN A 24 -12.49 23.76 -3.37
CA ASN A 24 -13.49 24.61 -2.75
C ASN A 24 -14.70 23.76 -2.35
N PRO A 25 -14.87 23.43 -1.07
CA PRO A 25 -15.98 22.59 -0.62
C PRO A 25 -17.35 23.29 -0.69
N ASP A 26 -17.41 24.62 -0.69
CA ASP A 26 -18.67 25.36 -0.74
C ASP A 26 -19.27 25.36 -2.15
N THR A 27 -18.42 25.43 -3.18
CA THR A 27 -18.84 25.38 -4.59
C THR A 27 -18.71 24.01 -5.22
N MET A 28 -18.09 23.04 -4.51
CA MET A 28 -17.75 21.70 -5.00
C MET A 28 -16.85 21.75 -6.25
N GLU A 29 -15.90 22.67 -6.25
CA GLU A 29 -14.95 22.86 -7.35
C GLU A 29 -13.57 22.32 -6.99
N ILE A 30 -12.97 21.61 -7.93
CA ILE A 30 -11.63 21.04 -7.86
C ILE A 30 -10.81 21.65 -8.98
N THR A 31 -9.75 22.38 -8.65
CA THR A 31 -8.91 23.08 -9.62
C THR A 31 -7.59 22.34 -9.80
N THR A 32 -7.20 22.12 -11.04
CA THR A 32 -5.87 21.66 -11.46
C THR A 32 -5.09 22.82 -12.06
N ASP A 33 -3.89 22.57 -12.58
CA ASP A 33 -3.10 23.63 -13.26
C ASP A 33 -3.77 24.14 -14.54
N LEU A 34 -4.62 23.33 -15.18
CA LEU A 34 -5.21 23.67 -16.47
C LEU A 34 -6.71 23.94 -16.42
N GLU A 35 -7.44 23.33 -15.51
CA GLU A 35 -8.91 23.33 -15.53
C GLU A 35 -9.53 23.28 -14.14
N THR A 36 -10.78 23.70 -14.05
CA THR A 36 -11.60 23.56 -12.82
C THR A 36 -12.79 22.65 -13.11
N PHE A 37 -12.89 21.59 -12.31
CA PHE A 37 -13.97 20.60 -12.38
C PHE A 37 -14.99 20.88 -11.28
N LYS A 38 -16.27 20.69 -11.59
CA LYS A 38 -17.34 20.74 -10.60
C LYS A 38 -17.94 19.36 -10.42
N ALA A 39 -18.11 18.93 -9.17
CA ALA A 39 -18.60 17.61 -8.82
C ALA A 39 -19.78 17.69 -7.85
N ASP A 40 -20.71 16.73 -7.91
CA ASP A 40 -21.77 16.58 -6.90
C ASP A 40 -21.23 15.91 -5.62
N ALA A 41 -20.16 15.11 -5.75
CA ALA A 41 -19.41 14.54 -4.65
C ALA A 41 -17.92 14.47 -5.02
N ALA A 42 -17.03 14.74 -4.04
CA ALA A 42 -15.59 14.70 -4.23
C ALA A 42 -14.91 13.85 -3.17
N CYS A 43 -14.04 12.94 -3.60
CA CYS A 43 -13.16 12.17 -2.73
C CYS A 43 -11.71 12.60 -2.99
N ILE A 44 -11.17 13.43 -2.11
CA ILE A 44 -9.83 13.99 -2.25
C ILE A 44 -8.86 13.26 -1.35
N VAL A 45 -7.75 12.78 -1.92
CA VAL A 45 -6.62 12.20 -1.17
C VAL A 45 -5.55 13.28 -1.02
N PRO A 46 -5.40 13.88 0.18
CA PRO A 46 -4.39 14.91 0.42
C PRO A 46 -2.97 14.29 0.50
N ALA A 47 -1.94 15.15 0.51
CA ALA A 47 -0.59 14.73 0.83
C ALA A 47 -0.55 14.04 2.20
N GLN A 48 0.20 12.94 2.28
CA GLN A 48 0.27 12.06 3.45
C GLN A 48 1.63 12.19 4.13
N LYS A 49 1.68 11.96 5.43
CA LYS A 49 2.91 11.80 6.21
C LYS A 49 2.69 10.85 7.39
N ALA A 50 3.77 10.46 8.03
CA ALA A 50 3.70 9.67 9.27
C ALA A 50 2.87 10.39 10.34
N GLY A 51 2.20 9.63 11.19
CA GLY A 51 1.38 10.19 12.27
C GLY A 51 2.22 10.98 13.28
N ALA A 52 1.59 11.95 13.95
CA ALA A 52 2.26 12.85 14.91
C ALA A 52 3.02 12.13 16.04
N ILE A 53 2.62 10.90 16.38
CA ILE A 53 3.35 10.09 17.36
C ILE A 53 4.77 9.74 16.91
N ALA A 54 5.00 9.57 15.60
CA ALA A 54 6.32 9.27 15.05
C ALA A 54 7.27 10.48 15.18
N ASP A 55 6.75 11.69 14.92
CA ASP A 55 7.49 12.94 15.15
C ASP A 55 7.81 13.12 16.64
N ALA A 56 6.84 12.92 17.51
CA ALA A 56 7.02 13.03 18.96
C ALA A 56 8.01 12.01 19.52
N ALA A 57 8.11 10.83 18.89
CA ALA A 57 9.10 9.79 19.23
C ALA A 57 10.48 10.04 18.62
N GLY A 58 10.63 11.05 17.75
CA GLY A 58 11.91 11.37 17.11
C GLY A 58 12.40 10.33 16.10
N VAL A 59 11.46 9.58 15.48
CA VAL A 59 11.81 8.49 14.53
C VAL A 59 11.54 8.85 13.07
N THR A 60 11.10 10.08 12.80
CA THR A 60 10.91 10.60 11.44
C THR A 60 12.20 11.20 10.87
N ASP A 61 12.35 11.11 9.55
CA ASP A 61 13.26 11.88 8.73
C ASP A 61 12.44 12.45 7.56
N GLY A 62 12.19 13.76 7.58
CA GLY A 62 11.17 14.38 6.75
C GLY A 62 9.77 13.88 7.12
N ASP A 63 8.99 13.47 6.14
CA ASP A 63 7.58 13.06 6.34
C ASP A 63 7.40 11.59 6.78
N TRP A 64 8.46 10.78 6.81
CA TRP A 64 8.37 9.33 7.00
C TRP A 64 9.43 8.79 7.95
N CYS A 65 9.27 7.53 8.37
CA CYS A 65 10.18 6.85 9.32
C CYS A 65 11.13 5.90 8.57
N PRO A 66 12.44 6.20 8.49
CA PRO A 66 13.45 5.27 7.99
C PRO A 66 13.54 4.00 8.85
N ILE A 67 13.62 2.84 8.19
CA ILE A 67 13.68 1.53 8.85
C ILE A 67 14.87 0.69 8.42
N VAL A 68 15.23 -0.29 9.25
CA VAL A 68 16.15 -1.36 8.91
C VAL A 68 15.39 -2.46 8.17
N PRO A 69 15.69 -2.75 6.90
CA PRO A 69 14.91 -3.68 6.09
C PRO A 69 14.78 -5.10 6.67
N ALA A 70 15.80 -5.57 7.36
CA ALA A 70 15.84 -6.94 7.90
C ALA A 70 14.95 -7.14 9.13
N SER A 71 14.53 -6.06 9.82
CA SER A 71 13.84 -6.15 11.12
C SER A 71 12.62 -5.25 11.25
N MET A 72 12.48 -4.21 10.42
CA MET A 72 11.53 -3.09 10.56
C MET A 72 11.82 -2.19 11.79
N GLN A 73 12.99 -2.29 12.41
CA GLN A 73 13.43 -1.36 13.46
C GLN A 73 13.60 0.05 12.87
N SER A 74 13.26 1.08 13.63
CA SER A 74 13.63 2.44 13.29
C SER A 74 15.15 2.60 13.18
N ARG A 75 15.62 3.38 12.22
CA ARG A 75 17.05 3.74 12.15
C ARG A 75 17.47 4.75 13.23
N ALA A 76 16.51 5.43 13.87
CA ALA A 76 16.78 6.39 14.93
C ALA A 76 16.82 5.74 16.32
N ASP A 77 16.07 4.64 16.55
CA ASP A 77 16.05 3.93 17.82
C ASP A 77 15.77 2.43 17.60
N GLU A 78 16.70 1.57 17.97
CA GLU A 78 16.61 0.13 17.79
C GLU A 78 15.51 -0.56 18.62
N ASN A 79 14.97 0.12 19.62
CA ASN A 79 13.88 -0.40 20.45
C ASN A 79 12.49 -0.07 19.87
N ILE A 80 12.44 0.73 18.81
CA ILE A 80 11.20 1.14 18.14
C ILE A 80 11.10 0.45 16.79
N TYR A 81 9.95 -0.15 16.53
CA TYR A 81 9.61 -0.78 15.25
C TYR A 81 8.56 0.06 14.53
N VAL A 82 8.78 0.34 13.25
CA VAL A 82 7.85 1.11 12.43
C VAL A 82 7.47 0.30 11.21
N LEU A 83 6.18 0.14 10.98
CA LEU A 83 5.63 -0.63 9.87
C LEU A 83 4.40 0.05 9.27
N GLY A 84 3.92 -0.45 8.15
CA GLY A 84 2.80 0.13 7.42
C GLY A 84 3.17 1.47 6.79
N ASP A 85 2.16 2.31 6.61
CA ASP A 85 2.27 3.54 5.83
C ASP A 85 3.25 4.56 6.38
N ALA A 86 3.51 4.55 7.70
CA ALA A 86 4.49 5.45 8.32
C ALA A 86 5.95 5.13 7.91
N SER A 87 6.24 3.90 7.51
CA SER A 87 7.61 3.46 7.22
C SER A 87 8.10 3.83 5.82
N VAL A 88 9.42 4.05 5.68
CA VAL A 88 10.10 4.10 4.39
C VAL A 88 10.41 2.68 3.94
N ALA A 89 9.40 1.97 3.42
CA ALA A 89 9.53 0.59 2.95
C ALA A 89 9.98 0.48 1.48
N SER A 90 10.57 1.54 0.94
CA SER A 90 11.19 1.61 -0.39
C SER A 90 10.25 1.17 -1.53
N ALA A 91 10.50 0.00 -2.11
CA ALA A 91 9.74 -0.53 -3.26
C ALA A 91 8.36 -1.07 -2.90
N MET A 92 8.04 -1.26 -1.62
CA MET A 92 6.73 -1.74 -1.20
C MET A 92 5.71 -0.60 -1.23
N PRO A 93 4.51 -0.81 -1.78
CA PRO A 93 3.45 0.18 -1.71
C PRO A 93 2.90 0.30 -0.28
N LYS A 94 2.32 1.45 0.03
CA LYS A 94 1.59 1.69 1.27
C LYS A 94 0.21 1.04 1.16
N SER A 95 0.05 -0.13 1.81
CA SER A 95 -1.19 -0.93 1.77
C SER A 95 -1.33 -1.78 3.02
N GLY A 96 -2.54 -2.22 3.33
CA GLY A 96 -2.82 -3.13 4.43
C GLY A 96 -2.09 -4.48 4.29
N PHE A 97 -1.94 -4.99 3.07
CA PHE A 97 -1.17 -6.20 2.81
C PHE A 97 0.32 -6.00 3.14
N SER A 98 0.91 -4.90 2.65
CA SER A 98 2.30 -4.54 2.98
C SER A 98 2.49 -4.42 4.49
N ALA A 99 1.58 -3.73 5.18
CA ALA A 99 1.64 -3.56 6.64
C ALA A 99 1.59 -4.90 7.39
N ASN A 100 0.68 -5.81 7.02
CA ASN A 100 0.60 -7.15 7.61
C ASN A 100 1.87 -7.98 7.34
N SER A 101 2.42 -7.91 6.12
CA SER A 101 3.66 -8.58 5.75
C SER A 101 4.85 -8.05 6.58
N GLN A 102 4.95 -6.74 6.75
CA GLN A 102 5.97 -6.08 7.58
C GLN A 102 5.81 -6.43 9.06
N ALA A 103 4.58 -6.51 9.57
CA ALA A 103 4.30 -6.89 10.94
C ALA A 103 4.81 -8.30 11.26
N LYS A 104 4.70 -9.25 10.34
CA LYS A 104 5.22 -10.62 10.49
C LYS A 104 6.76 -10.64 10.57
N VAL A 105 7.44 -9.78 9.79
CA VAL A 105 8.91 -9.62 9.89
C VAL A 105 9.31 -9.00 11.22
N ALA A 106 8.65 -7.93 11.64
CA ALA A 106 8.93 -7.30 12.94
C ALA A 106 8.69 -8.28 14.10
N ALA A 107 7.57 -8.99 14.11
CA ALA A 107 7.25 -9.99 15.13
C ALA A 107 8.28 -11.12 15.20
N ASN A 108 8.76 -11.62 14.05
CA ASN A 108 9.80 -12.64 13.98
C ASN A 108 11.13 -12.12 14.59
N HIS A 109 11.50 -10.88 14.29
CA HIS A 109 12.72 -10.26 14.85
C HIS A 109 12.58 -10.01 16.36
N ILE A 110 11.47 -9.43 16.82
CA ILE A 110 11.19 -9.19 18.24
C ILE A 110 11.23 -10.51 19.03
N ARG A 111 10.55 -11.55 18.52
CA ARG A 111 10.60 -12.88 19.15
C ARG A 111 12.03 -13.40 19.29
N GLY A 112 12.83 -13.30 18.22
CA GLY A 112 14.23 -13.73 18.24
C GLY A 112 15.06 -12.97 19.26
N SER A 113 14.92 -11.64 19.32
CA SER A 113 15.62 -10.77 20.27
C SER A 113 15.28 -11.09 21.73
N LEU A 114 13.99 -11.40 22.02
CA LEU A 114 13.55 -11.67 23.39
C LEU A 114 13.83 -13.10 23.86
N THR A 115 13.86 -14.07 22.95
CA THR A 115 13.94 -15.50 23.33
C THR A 115 15.25 -16.18 22.91
N GLY A 116 16.10 -15.52 22.14
CA GLY A 116 17.29 -16.13 21.53
C GLY A 116 16.94 -17.14 20.42
N SER A 117 15.68 -17.23 19.99
CA SER A 117 15.27 -18.14 18.92
C SER A 117 15.74 -17.66 17.55
N LYS A 118 15.85 -18.59 16.59
CA LYS A 118 16.29 -18.27 15.24
C LYS A 118 15.39 -17.21 14.61
N VAL A 119 15.99 -16.16 14.07
CA VAL A 119 15.36 -15.18 13.20
C VAL A 119 15.53 -15.65 11.76
N PHE A 120 14.44 -15.63 10.99
CA PHE A 120 14.47 -15.99 9.58
C PHE A 120 14.72 -14.76 8.72
N ASP A 121 15.26 -14.97 7.51
CA ASP A 121 15.48 -13.90 6.54
C ASP A 121 14.18 -13.17 6.25
N ALA A 122 14.22 -11.85 6.27
CA ALA A 122 13.06 -11.01 6.00
C ALA A 122 12.61 -11.15 4.54
N ARG A 123 11.39 -11.61 4.37
CA ARG A 123 10.68 -11.72 3.10
C ARG A 123 9.35 -10.99 3.22
N PHE A 124 9.01 -10.26 2.17
CA PHE A 124 7.78 -9.48 2.16
C PHE A 124 7.01 -9.76 0.89
N SER A 125 5.73 -9.48 0.93
CA SER A 125 4.85 -9.53 -0.23
C SER A 125 3.80 -8.44 -0.16
N ASN A 126 3.28 -8.09 -1.32
CA ASN A 126 2.10 -7.26 -1.46
C ASN A 126 1.30 -7.68 -2.66
N THR A 127 -0.01 -7.66 -2.53
CA THR A 127 -0.97 -7.77 -3.62
C THR A 127 -2.07 -6.74 -3.39
N CYS A 128 -2.38 -5.98 -4.42
CA CYS A 128 -3.54 -5.11 -4.48
C CYS A 128 -4.52 -5.67 -5.50
N TRP A 129 -5.78 -5.84 -5.11
CA TRP A 129 -6.86 -6.29 -5.98
C TRP A 129 -7.80 -5.15 -6.30
N SER A 130 -8.35 -5.18 -7.51
CA SER A 130 -9.51 -4.37 -7.88
C SER A 130 -10.59 -5.31 -8.39
N LEU A 131 -11.73 -5.32 -7.71
CA LEU A 131 -12.91 -6.09 -8.11
C LEU A 131 -13.72 -5.22 -9.07
N VAL A 132 -13.61 -5.49 -10.36
CA VAL A 132 -14.20 -4.65 -11.41
C VAL A 132 -15.66 -5.01 -11.69
N ALA A 133 -16.04 -6.26 -11.41
CA ALA A 133 -17.42 -6.75 -11.40
C ALA A 133 -17.51 -8.05 -10.57
N THR A 134 -18.70 -8.62 -10.43
CA THR A 134 -18.88 -9.96 -9.85
C THR A 134 -18.12 -10.99 -10.68
N ASP A 135 -17.34 -11.86 -10.01
CA ASP A 135 -16.47 -12.86 -10.62
C ASP A 135 -15.40 -12.28 -11.58
N ASP A 136 -15.09 -10.98 -11.48
CA ASP A 136 -14.11 -10.31 -12.34
C ASP A 136 -13.17 -9.41 -11.51
N GLY A 137 -11.98 -9.94 -11.20
CA GLY A 137 -10.94 -9.26 -10.45
C GLY A 137 -9.66 -9.07 -11.25
N ILE A 138 -8.94 -8.00 -10.95
CA ILE A 138 -7.56 -7.76 -11.40
C ILE A 138 -6.65 -7.58 -10.21
N LYS A 139 -5.36 -7.84 -10.37
CA LYS A 139 -4.36 -7.68 -9.32
C LYS A 139 -3.05 -7.13 -9.83
N VAL A 140 -2.35 -6.46 -8.94
CA VAL A 140 -0.94 -6.09 -9.10
C VAL A 140 -0.23 -6.39 -7.78
N GLY A 141 0.98 -6.89 -7.86
CA GLY A 141 1.74 -7.18 -6.66
C GLY A 141 3.19 -7.53 -6.93
N ALA A 142 3.89 -7.80 -5.84
CA ALA A 142 5.29 -8.21 -5.89
C ALA A 142 5.68 -8.98 -4.63
N SER A 143 6.76 -9.75 -4.74
CA SER A 143 7.52 -10.29 -3.63
C SER A 143 8.79 -9.48 -3.42
N TYR A 144 9.24 -9.41 -2.17
CA TYR A 144 10.38 -8.58 -1.78
C TYR A 144 11.30 -9.30 -0.79
N LYS A 145 12.52 -8.82 -0.69
CA LYS A 145 13.51 -9.23 0.32
C LYS A 145 14.14 -8.01 0.97
N ALA A 146 14.70 -8.20 2.15
CA ALA A 146 15.60 -7.20 2.72
C ALA A 146 16.89 -7.15 1.90
N GLY A 147 17.28 -5.95 1.49
CA GLY A 147 18.65 -5.62 1.10
C GLY A 147 19.35 -4.91 2.27
N ASP A 148 20.59 -4.48 2.08
CA ASP A 148 21.38 -3.83 3.12
C ASP A 148 20.80 -2.47 3.54
N GLU A 149 20.40 -1.67 2.55
CA GLU A 149 19.90 -0.31 2.77
C GLU A 149 18.39 -0.17 2.55
N LYS A 150 17.80 -1.02 1.73
CA LYS A 150 16.40 -0.92 1.33
C LYS A 150 15.76 -2.28 1.09
N ILE A 151 14.42 -2.30 1.11
CA ILE A 151 13.65 -3.45 0.66
C ILE A 151 13.70 -3.48 -0.88
N GLU A 152 14.02 -4.64 -1.45
CA GLU A 152 14.24 -4.85 -2.87
C GLU A 152 13.15 -5.75 -3.46
N VAL A 153 12.75 -5.46 -4.68
CA VAL A 153 11.83 -6.32 -5.45
C VAL A 153 12.56 -7.60 -5.86
N VAL A 154 11.93 -8.74 -5.66
CA VAL A 154 12.39 -10.05 -6.15
C VAL A 154 11.66 -10.40 -7.43
N ASP A 155 10.33 -10.28 -7.40
CA ASP A 155 9.44 -10.59 -8.53
C ASP A 155 8.20 -9.72 -8.47
N LYS A 156 7.59 -9.44 -9.62
CA LYS A 156 6.37 -8.63 -9.73
C LYS A 156 5.42 -9.20 -10.77
N PHE A 157 4.14 -8.97 -10.57
CA PHE A 157 3.09 -9.39 -11.48
C PHE A 157 2.00 -8.32 -11.59
N VAL A 158 1.32 -8.32 -12.72
CA VAL A 158 0.14 -7.48 -12.98
C VAL A 158 -0.80 -8.23 -13.92
N SER A 159 -2.08 -8.16 -13.65
CA SER A 159 -3.12 -8.72 -14.52
C SER A 159 -3.03 -8.13 -15.92
N GLN A 160 -3.13 -9.00 -16.91
CA GLN A 160 -3.08 -8.62 -18.33
C GLN A 160 -4.49 -8.34 -18.87
N GLY A 161 -4.57 -7.51 -19.90
CA GLY A 161 -5.86 -7.13 -20.49
C GLY A 161 -6.59 -8.27 -21.20
N ASP A 162 -5.87 -9.33 -21.60
CA ASP A 162 -6.36 -10.49 -22.33
C ASP A 162 -6.55 -11.74 -21.45
N GLU A 163 -6.43 -11.62 -20.12
CA GLU A 163 -6.73 -12.72 -19.20
C GLU A 163 -8.15 -13.26 -19.41
N ASN A 164 -8.28 -14.58 -19.45
CA ASN A 164 -9.59 -15.23 -19.60
C ASN A 164 -10.45 -15.10 -18.32
N SER A 165 -11.73 -15.45 -18.43
CA SER A 165 -12.71 -15.32 -17.34
C SER A 165 -12.37 -16.19 -16.12
N ASP A 166 -11.72 -17.34 -16.31
CA ASP A 166 -11.41 -18.24 -15.19
C ASP A 166 -10.30 -17.65 -14.32
N VAL A 167 -9.24 -17.10 -14.94
CA VAL A 167 -8.16 -16.38 -14.24
C VAL A 167 -8.72 -15.15 -13.51
N ARG A 168 -9.62 -14.41 -14.15
CA ARG A 168 -10.27 -13.23 -13.57
C ARG A 168 -11.14 -13.58 -12.37
N LYS A 169 -11.87 -14.70 -12.45
CA LYS A 169 -12.66 -15.22 -11.35
C LYS A 169 -11.79 -15.73 -10.20
N GLU A 170 -10.71 -16.43 -10.50
CA GLU A 170 -9.73 -16.85 -9.49
C GLU A 170 -9.17 -15.64 -8.74
N THR A 171 -8.76 -14.59 -9.46
CA THR A 171 -8.27 -13.34 -8.87
C THR A 171 -9.33 -12.66 -7.98
N TYR A 172 -10.60 -12.69 -8.38
CA TYR A 172 -11.70 -12.22 -7.53
C TYR A 172 -11.80 -13.01 -6.23
N ASN A 173 -11.75 -14.36 -6.31
CA ASN A 173 -11.84 -15.23 -5.13
C ASN A 173 -10.60 -15.10 -4.23
N GLU A 174 -9.40 -14.88 -4.78
CA GLU A 174 -8.19 -14.59 -4.00
C GLU A 174 -8.36 -13.36 -3.10
N SER A 175 -8.97 -12.29 -3.61
CA SER A 175 -9.26 -11.07 -2.85
C SER A 175 -10.17 -11.36 -1.64
N ILE A 176 -11.22 -12.15 -1.84
CA ILE A 176 -12.14 -12.55 -0.77
C ILE A 176 -11.41 -13.44 0.27
N GLY A 177 -10.60 -14.38 -0.22
CA GLY A 177 -9.81 -15.27 0.64
C GLY A 177 -8.77 -14.51 1.47
N TRP A 178 -8.10 -13.52 0.86
CA TRP A 178 -7.16 -12.67 1.59
C TRP A 178 -7.85 -11.86 2.69
N TYR A 179 -8.99 -11.26 2.41
CA TYR A 179 -9.76 -10.52 3.41
C TYR A 179 -10.15 -11.42 4.60
N SER A 180 -10.62 -12.63 4.33
CA SER A 180 -10.91 -13.61 5.36
C SER A 180 -9.66 -13.99 6.18
N GLY A 181 -8.53 -14.20 5.50
CA GLY A 181 -7.26 -14.53 6.14
C GLY A 181 -6.74 -13.42 7.05
N ILE A 182 -6.71 -12.16 6.59
CA ILE A 182 -6.19 -11.05 7.40
C ILE A 182 -7.11 -10.73 8.60
N THR A 183 -8.42 -10.84 8.44
CA THR A 183 -9.34 -10.66 9.56
C THR A 183 -9.18 -11.75 10.61
N ASN A 184 -8.92 -12.99 10.20
CA ASN A 184 -8.59 -14.07 11.12
C ASN A 184 -7.24 -13.83 11.84
N ASP A 185 -6.21 -13.37 11.13
CA ASP A 185 -4.90 -13.03 11.73
C ASP A 185 -5.01 -11.93 12.82
N MET A 186 -5.98 -11.01 12.67
CA MET A 186 -6.11 -9.85 13.56
C MET A 186 -7.07 -10.06 14.73
N PHE A 187 -8.07 -10.92 14.58
CA PHE A 187 -9.22 -10.99 15.51
C PHE A 187 -9.54 -12.39 16.06
N SER A 188 -8.71 -13.42 15.79
CA SER A 188 -8.90 -14.79 16.32
C SER A 188 -7.87 -15.19 17.38
#